data_b07d07e3fa6a408870909a021ecfafdc
#
_entry.id   b07d07e3fa6a408870909a021ecfafdc
#
_cell.length_a   1.000
_cell.length_b   1.000
_cell.length_c   1.000
_cell.angle_alpha   90.00
_cell.angle_beta   90.00
_cell.angle_gamma   90.00
#
_symmetry.space_group_name_H-M   'P 1'
#
loop_
_entity.id
_entity.type
_entity.pdbx_description
1 polymer ?
#
loop_
_entity_poly.entity_id
_entity_poly.type
_entity_poly.pdbx_seq_one_letter_code
_entity_poly.pdbx_strand_id
1 'polypeptide(L)'
;PTYGSNLYNYNGYWNWSTGKNTPNTLSSANPLSLLYDVDNAGTTKRSLGNIQLDYKIHGLEDLHANLNVGYDVAKSTGGNYTVPGSFQTAKDSDFKNIGLGNDWNNLRRNHLLDFYLNYAKNIESIQSNINVMAGYSWQHFYYRDLSIYKSNVTENLGTKEGWTYNDDEGRYIQNNNTPSPWENYLVSFFGRLNYNFKERYLLTATLRQDGSSRFSKSNRWGLFPSAALAWSIINEPFMEKARDIMSNLKLRVGYGVTGQQEITDYLYITNYSL
;
A
#
# COMPACT_ATOMS: atom_id res chain seq x y z
N PRO A 1 -8.72 38.13 -9.18
CA PRO A 1 -8.58 39.55 -9.51
C PRO A 1 -7.21 40.02 -9.08
N THR A 2 -6.44 40.57 -10.01
CA THR A 2 -5.23 41.31 -9.73
C THR A 2 -5.63 42.71 -9.28
N TYR A 3 -5.31 43.08 -8.05
CA TYR A 3 -5.54 44.42 -7.55
C TYR A 3 -4.25 45.23 -7.61
N GLY A 4 -4.36 46.48 -7.99
CA GLY A 4 -3.23 47.39 -8.16
C GLY A 4 -2.37 47.59 -6.92
N SER A 5 -1.20 48.04 -7.14
CA SER A 5 0.08 48.01 -6.45
C SER A 5 0.19 48.37 -4.95
N ASN A 6 -0.88 48.56 -4.18
CA ASN A 6 -0.75 49.09 -2.82
C ASN A 6 -1.44 48.32 -1.69
N LEU A 7 -2.08 47.20 -1.95
CA LEU A 7 -2.79 46.44 -0.94
C LEU A 7 -2.34 44.98 -0.98
N TYR A 8 -1.41 44.59 -0.07
CA TYR A 8 -1.08 43.21 0.27
C TYR A 8 -0.71 42.33 -0.93
N ASN A 9 0.27 42.81 -1.70
CA ASN A 9 0.64 42.25 -2.98
C ASN A 9 1.62 41.08 -2.81
N TYR A 10 1.09 39.86 -2.78
CA TYR A 10 1.86 38.63 -2.86
C TYR A 10 1.94 38.22 -4.34
N ASN A 11 3.00 38.59 -5.04
CA ASN A 11 3.23 38.39 -6.48
C ASN A 11 2.04 38.84 -7.37
N GLY A 12 1.36 39.93 -7.00
CA GLY A 12 0.22 40.45 -7.75
C GLY A 12 -1.13 39.81 -7.37
N TYR A 13 -1.16 38.88 -6.47
CA TYR A 13 -2.39 38.22 -6.00
C TYR A 13 -2.83 38.76 -4.66
N TRP A 14 -4.11 39.17 -4.59
CA TRP A 14 -4.71 39.57 -3.32
C TRP A 14 -4.90 38.37 -2.40
N ASN A 15 -4.49 38.51 -1.15
CA ASN A 15 -4.69 37.53 -0.08
C ASN A 15 -5.07 38.25 1.22
N TRP A 16 -5.71 37.51 2.12
CA TRP A 16 -6.06 38.02 3.45
C TRP A 16 -4.81 38.30 4.29
N SER A 17 -4.74 39.53 4.82
CA SER A 17 -3.64 39.97 5.67
C SER A 17 -4.17 40.62 6.93
N THR A 18 -3.43 40.51 8.03
CA THR A 18 -3.73 41.18 9.31
C THR A 18 -3.07 42.56 9.41
N GLY A 19 -2.15 42.92 8.47
CA GLY A 19 -1.44 44.15 8.36
C GLY A 19 -0.65 44.22 7.07
N LYS A 20 0.09 45.34 6.83
CA LYS A 20 0.91 45.47 5.64
C LYS A 20 1.97 44.36 5.60
N ASN A 21 1.96 43.55 4.55
CA ASN A 21 2.86 42.39 4.36
C ASN A 21 2.82 41.34 5.50
N THR A 22 1.71 41.27 6.24
CA THR A 22 1.52 40.29 7.30
C THR A 22 0.38 39.35 6.89
N PRO A 23 0.68 38.15 6.36
CA PRO A 23 -0.34 37.24 5.90
C PRO A 23 -1.18 36.74 7.07
N ASN A 24 -2.48 36.58 6.85
CA ASN A 24 -3.32 35.87 7.80
C ASN A 24 -3.07 34.37 7.64
N THR A 25 -2.40 33.77 8.62
CA THR A 25 -2.02 32.35 8.58
C THR A 25 -3.21 31.41 8.60
N LEU A 26 -4.38 31.86 9.08
CA LEU A 26 -5.61 31.08 9.13
C LEU A 26 -6.45 31.19 7.86
N SER A 27 -6.10 32.09 6.93
CA SER A 27 -6.86 32.24 5.68
C SER A 27 -6.35 31.32 4.60
N SER A 28 -7.26 30.94 3.68
CA SER A 28 -6.90 30.26 2.44
C SER A 28 -6.17 31.20 1.50
N ALA A 29 -5.23 30.67 0.71
CA ALA A 29 -4.54 31.41 -0.32
C ALA A 29 -5.49 31.73 -1.50
N ASN A 30 -5.17 32.77 -2.26
CA ASN A 30 -5.85 33.07 -3.50
C ASN A 30 -5.69 31.88 -4.48
N PRO A 31 -6.78 31.38 -5.10
CA PRO A 31 -6.70 30.26 -6.02
C PRO A 31 -5.74 30.46 -7.20
N LEU A 32 -5.63 31.69 -7.72
CA LEU A 32 -4.70 32.03 -8.79
C LEU A 32 -3.24 31.98 -8.31
N SER A 33 -2.96 32.43 -7.08
CA SER A 33 -1.63 32.29 -6.47
C SER A 33 -1.25 30.82 -6.29
N LEU A 34 -2.20 29.96 -5.88
CA LEU A 34 -1.95 28.52 -5.79
C LEU A 34 -1.65 27.89 -7.16
N LEU A 35 -2.22 28.42 -8.23
CA LEU A 35 -2.04 27.89 -9.58
C LEU A 35 -0.73 28.38 -10.23
N TYR A 36 -0.34 29.63 -10.01
CA TYR A 36 0.76 30.25 -10.75
C TYR A 36 2.04 30.46 -9.91
N ASP A 37 1.92 30.52 -8.58
CA ASP A 37 3.08 30.65 -7.69
C ASP A 37 3.65 29.31 -7.24
N VAL A 38 2.98 28.20 -7.56
CA VAL A 38 3.41 26.86 -7.20
C VAL A 38 3.60 26.01 -8.45
N ASP A 39 4.82 25.55 -8.68
CA ASP A 39 5.12 24.51 -9.67
C ASP A 39 5.18 23.16 -8.96
N ASN A 40 4.36 22.21 -9.42
CA ASN A 40 4.29 20.87 -8.86
C ASN A 40 4.24 19.86 -10.00
N ALA A 41 5.37 19.19 -10.22
CA ALA A 41 5.51 18.22 -11.29
C ALA A 41 6.17 16.93 -10.78
N GLY A 42 5.66 15.81 -11.25
CA GLY A 42 6.22 14.50 -10.90
C GLY A 42 5.97 13.46 -11.97
N THR A 43 6.83 12.47 -11.96
CA THR A 43 6.75 11.33 -12.87
C THR A 43 6.81 10.04 -12.05
N THR A 44 5.87 9.14 -12.28
CA THR A 44 5.88 7.79 -11.73
C THR A 44 6.09 6.78 -12.85
N LYS A 45 7.14 5.98 -12.72
CA LYS A 45 7.41 4.83 -13.59
C LYS A 45 7.13 3.56 -12.79
N ARG A 46 6.29 2.68 -13.30
CA ARG A 46 5.92 1.41 -12.65
C ARG A 46 6.11 0.25 -13.63
N SER A 47 6.69 -0.81 -13.15
CA SER A 47 6.78 -2.10 -13.84
C SER A 47 6.22 -3.16 -12.92
N LEU A 48 5.31 -3.94 -13.42
CA LEU A 48 4.72 -5.08 -12.72
C LEU A 48 4.64 -6.27 -13.66
N GLY A 49 4.77 -7.45 -13.09
CA GLY A 49 4.67 -8.69 -13.85
C GLY A 49 4.62 -9.90 -12.94
N ASN A 50 4.12 -10.99 -13.48
CA ASN A 50 4.15 -12.29 -12.82
C ASN A 50 4.36 -13.40 -13.84
N ILE A 51 4.93 -14.51 -13.36
CA ILE A 51 5.06 -15.77 -14.08
C ILE A 51 4.37 -16.82 -13.23
N GLN A 52 3.43 -17.53 -13.84
CA GLN A 52 2.74 -18.64 -13.21
C GLN A 52 3.06 -19.93 -13.98
N LEU A 53 3.47 -20.95 -13.26
CA LEU A 53 3.73 -22.29 -13.77
C LEU A 53 2.77 -23.26 -13.08
N ASP A 54 2.08 -24.06 -13.87
CA ASP A 54 1.29 -25.21 -13.41
C ASP A 54 1.89 -26.46 -14.02
N TYR A 55 2.36 -27.35 -13.16
CA TYR A 55 2.97 -28.60 -13.58
C TYR A 55 2.16 -29.78 -13.08
N LYS A 56 1.55 -30.50 -13.98
CA LYS A 56 0.87 -31.77 -13.73
C LYS A 56 1.90 -32.86 -13.48
N ILE A 57 1.90 -33.45 -12.29
CA ILE A 57 2.94 -34.41 -11.89
C ILE A 57 2.74 -35.73 -12.65
N HIS A 58 3.76 -36.11 -13.40
CA HIS A 58 3.75 -37.34 -14.18
C HIS A 58 3.59 -38.56 -13.28
N GLY A 59 2.63 -39.43 -13.61
CA GLY A 59 2.28 -40.62 -12.82
C GLY A 59 1.32 -40.37 -11.65
N LEU A 60 1.04 -39.09 -11.33
CA LEU A 60 0.05 -38.65 -10.33
C LEU A 60 -0.80 -37.53 -10.94
N GLU A 61 -1.57 -37.89 -11.96
CA GLU A 61 -2.28 -36.96 -12.82
C GLU A 61 -3.28 -36.03 -12.11
N ASP A 62 -3.73 -36.45 -10.91
CA ASP A 62 -4.62 -35.68 -10.05
C ASP A 62 -3.87 -34.63 -9.20
N LEU A 63 -2.51 -34.62 -9.25
CA LEU A 63 -1.67 -33.74 -8.44
C LEU A 63 -0.97 -32.70 -9.33
N HIS A 64 -1.15 -31.44 -9.01
CA HIS A 64 -0.53 -30.30 -9.66
C HIS A 64 0.39 -29.55 -8.71
N ALA A 65 1.58 -29.18 -9.21
CA ALA A 65 2.47 -28.25 -8.55
C ALA A 65 2.35 -26.88 -9.20
N ASN A 66 2.06 -25.86 -8.42
CA ASN A 66 1.87 -24.50 -8.88
C ASN A 66 2.95 -23.59 -8.29
N LEU A 67 3.57 -22.81 -9.14
CA LEU A 67 4.51 -21.76 -8.75
C LEU A 67 4.06 -20.44 -9.38
N ASN A 68 3.93 -19.40 -8.53
CA ASN A 68 3.65 -18.05 -8.99
C ASN A 68 4.74 -17.12 -8.41
N VAL A 69 5.45 -16.41 -9.28
CA VAL A 69 6.47 -15.42 -8.91
C VAL A 69 6.07 -14.09 -9.51
N GLY A 70 5.94 -13.08 -8.68
CA GLY A 70 5.50 -11.76 -9.09
C GLY A 70 6.41 -10.64 -8.57
N TYR A 71 6.40 -9.52 -9.28
CA TYR A 71 7.05 -8.29 -8.85
C TYR A 71 6.19 -7.08 -9.21
N ASP A 72 6.34 -6.03 -8.40
CA ASP A 72 5.77 -4.71 -8.65
C ASP A 72 6.77 -3.65 -8.16
N VAL A 73 7.36 -2.92 -9.10
CA VAL A 73 8.36 -1.89 -8.83
C VAL A 73 7.86 -0.56 -9.34
N ALA A 74 7.77 0.43 -8.45
CA ALA A 74 7.37 1.79 -8.79
C ALA A 74 8.43 2.78 -8.27
N LYS A 75 8.87 3.67 -9.17
CA LYS A 75 9.73 4.80 -8.84
C LYS A 75 8.99 6.09 -9.16
N SER A 76 8.83 6.95 -8.15
CA SER A 76 8.25 8.28 -8.29
C SER A 76 9.30 9.34 -8.00
N THR A 77 9.48 10.26 -8.93
CA THR A 77 10.38 11.40 -8.79
C THR A 77 9.66 12.67 -9.19
N GLY A 78 9.96 13.75 -8.51
CA GLY A 78 9.36 15.03 -8.83
C GLY A 78 9.80 16.11 -7.85
N GLY A 79 9.20 17.27 -7.97
CA GLY A 79 9.41 18.39 -7.07
C GLY A 79 8.20 19.31 -7.01
N ASN A 80 8.09 20.04 -5.95
CA ASN A 80 7.24 21.19 -5.85
C ASN A 80 8.09 22.43 -5.49
N TYR A 81 7.80 23.54 -6.11
CA TYR A 81 8.50 24.78 -5.86
C TYR A 81 7.48 25.92 -5.76
N THR A 82 7.64 26.73 -4.70
CA THR A 82 6.83 27.91 -4.47
C THR A 82 7.73 29.13 -4.63
N VAL A 83 7.31 30.06 -5.47
CA VAL A 83 8.13 31.24 -5.80
C VAL A 83 8.29 32.20 -4.62
N PRO A 84 9.40 32.95 -4.54
CA PRO A 84 9.60 33.96 -3.52
C PRO A 84 8.50 35.02 -3.55
N GLY A 85 8.13 35.55 -2.38
CA GLY A 85 7.15 36.63 -2.27
C GLY A 85 5.71 36.22 -2.48
N SER A 86 5.43 34.93 -2.68
CA SER A 86 4.07 34.37 -2.69
C SER A 86 3.43 34.41 -1.30
N PHE A 87 2.12 34.31 -1.24
CA PHE A 87 1.41 34.23 0.04
C PHE A 87 1.82 33.01 0.87
N GLN A 88 2.13 31.88 0.21
CA GLN A 88 2.55 30.65 0.83
C GLN A 88 3.91 30.83 1.54
N THR A 89 4.89 31.42 0.87
CA THR A 89 6.22 31.68 1.43
C THR A 89 6.19 32.81 2.46
N ALA A 90 5.30 33.79 2.30
CA ALA A 90 5.17 34.92 3.24
C ALA A 90 4.58 34.48 4.61
N LYS A 91 3.91 33.34 4.71
CA LYS A 91 3.44 32.78 5.98
C LYS A 91 4.56 32.26 6.87
N ASP A 92 5.66 31.88 6.29
CA ASP A 92 6.85 31.43 7.01
C ASP A 92 7.79 32.61 7.25
N SER A 93 8.07 32.93 8.52
CA SER A 93 8.96 34.04 8.89
C SER A 93 10.36 33.87 8.31
N ASP A 94 10.81 32.65 8.18
CA ASP A 94 12.15 32.30 7.73
C ASP A 94 12.28 32.35 6.20
N PHE A 95 11.18 32.11 5.48
CA PHE A 95 11.16 32.01 4.02
C PHE A 95 10.35 33.12 3.32
N LYS A 96 10.02 34.18 4.04
CA LYS A 96 9.12 35.26 3.59
C LYS A 96 9.44 35.81 2.21
N ASN A 97 10.72 35.90 1.86
CA ASN A 97 11.19 36.42 0.55
C ASN A 97 12.02 35.39 -0.21
N ILE A 98 12.01 34.14 0.26
CA ILE A 98 12.79 33.03 -0.27
C ILE A 98 11.80 32.03 -0.80
N GLY A 99 11.93 31.58 -2.02
CA GLY A 99 11.13 30.47 -2.51
C GLY A 99 11.56 29.17 -1.84
N LEU A 100 10.61 28.29 -1.67
CA LEU A 100 10.83 26.99 -1.01
C LEU A 100 10.24 25.88 -1.86
N GLY A 101 10.91 24.76 -1.89
CA GLY A 101 10.41 23.55 -2.53
C GLY A 101 11.01 22.30 -1.95
N ASN A 102 10.58 21.18 -2.47
CA ASN A 102 11.21 19.92 -2.19
C ASN A 102 11.23 19.03 -3.44
N ASP A 103 12.30 18.27 -3.56
CA ASP A 103 12.39 17.17 -4.50
C ASP A 103 12.07 15.86 -3.77
N TRP A 104 11.36 14.95 -4.42
CA TRP A 104 11.14 13.60 -3.89
C TRP A 104 11.63 12.53 -4.84
N ASN A 105 12.10 11.43 -4.24
CA ASN A 105 12.53 10.23 -4.94
C ASN A 105 12.10 9.01 -4.14
N ASN A 106 10.91 8.50 -4.46
CA ASN A 106 10.30 7.40 -3.75
C ASN A 106 10.44 6.13 -4.56
N LEU A 107 10.78 5.05 -3.89
CA LEU A 107 10.93 3.73 -4.48
C LEU A 107 10.10 2.71 -3.71
N ARG A 108 9.22 2.00 -4.41
CA ARG A 108 8.48 0.84 -3.91
C ARG A 108 8.91 -0.41 -4.66
N ARG A 109 9.13 -1.50 -3.95
CA ARG A 109 9.42 -2.82 -4.52
C ARG A 109 8.64 -3.85 -3.74
N ASN A 110 7.78 -4.57 -4.43
CA ASN A 110 7.03 -5.68 -3.86
C ASN A 110 7.40 -6.94 -4.64
N HIS A 111 7.64 -8.02 -3.93
CA HIS A 111 7.91 -9.33 -4.51
C HIS A 111 6.94 -10.34 -3.90
N LEU A 112 6.50 -11.26 -4.73
CA LEU A 112 5.59 -12.34 -4.35
C LEU A 112 6.18 -13.66 -4.84
N LEU A 113 6.12 -14.68 -3.98
CA LEU A 113 6.34 -16.06 -4.35
C LEU A 113 5.27 -16.92 -3.68
N ASP A 114 4.46 -17.61 -4.48
CA ASP A 114 3.54 -18.63 -4.01
C ASP A 114 3.93 -19.96 -4.60
N PHE A 115 4.02 -20.98 -3.78
CA PHE A 115 4.20 -22.36 -4.19
C PHE A 115 3.17 -23.23 -3.48
N TYR A 116 2.39 -24.02 -4.24
CA TYR A 116 1.45 -24.94 -3.64
C TYR A 116 1.25 -26.18 -4.47
N LEU A 117 0.94 -27.26 -3.79
CA LEU A 117 0.47 -28.51 -4.37
C LEU A 117 -1.06 -28.53 -4.29
N ASN A 118 -1.69 -28.93 -5.37
CA ASN A 118 -3.14 -29.09 -5.45
C ASN A 118 -3.47 -30.50 -5.96
N TYR A 119 -4.13 -31.30 -5.13
CA TYR A 119 -4.63 -32.59 -5.46
C TYR A 119 -6.14 -32.55 -5.64
N ALA A 120 -6.64 -32.88 -6.83
CA ALA A 120 -8.06 -32.85 -7.15
C ALA A 120 -8.49 -34.19 -7.75
N LYS A 121 -9.42 -34.86 -7.09
CA LYS A 121 -9.90 -36.16 -7.54
C LYS A 121 -11.43 -36.31 -7.46
N ASN A 122 -12.00 -36.79 -8.56
CA ASN A 122 -13.39 -37.21 -8.60
C ASN A 122 -13.43 -38.76 -8.39
N ILE A 123 -14.17 -39.20 -7.36
CA ILE A 123 -14.33 -40.60 -7.02
C ILE A 123 -15.77 -40.98 -7.34
N GLU A 124 -16.01 -41.43 -8.58
CA GLU A 124 -17.35 -41.74 -9.10
C GLU A 124 -18.07 -42.81 -8.30
N SER A 125 -17.35 -43.85 -7.81
CA SER A 125 -17.92 -44.96 -7.07
C SER A 125 -18.69 -44.53 -5.83
N ILE A 126 -18.30 -43.43 -5.20
CA ILE A 126 -18.94 -42.86 -4.00
C ILE A 126 -19.53 -41.48 -4.24
N GLN A 127 -19.59 -41.06 -5.49
CA GLN A 127 -20.06 -39.71 -5.91
C GLN A 127 -19.43 -38.57 -5.08
N SER A 128 -18.12 -38.65 -4.93
CA SER A 128 -17.34 -37.70 -4.11
C SER A 128 -16.30 -36.97 -4.93
N ASN A 129 -16.16 -35.67 -4.65
CA ASN A 129 -15.12 -34.87 -5.20
C ASN A 129 -14.27 -34.30 -4.05
N ILE A 130 -12.95 -34.52 -4.12
CA ILE A 130 -11.98 -34.06 -3.14
C ILE A 130 -11.01 -33.12 -3.83
N ASN A 131 -10.78 -31.96 -3.21
CA ASN A 131 -9.70 -31.06 -3.59
C ASN A 131 -8.93 -30.67 -2.33
N VAL A 132 -7.65 -31.01 -2.30
CA VAL A 132 -6.73 -30.69 -1.20
C VAL A 132 -5.61 -29.85 -1.74
N MET A 133 -5.35 -28.71 -1.08
CA MET A 133 -4.27 -27.83 -1.40
C MET A 133 -3.41 -27.57 -0.18
N ALA A 134 -2.09 -27.58 -0.34
CA ALA A 134 -1.15 -27.16 0.69
C ALA A 134 -0.03 -26.35 0.06
N GLY A 135 0.39 -25.28 0.71
CA GLY A 135 1.36 -24.39 0.10
C GLY A 135 2.02 -23.41 1.05
N TYR A 136 2.89 -22.66 0.44
CA TYR A 136 3.72 -21.64 1.03
C TYR A 136 3.58 -20.35 0.22
N SER A 137 3.50 -19.20 0.91
CA SER A 137 3.53 -17.87 0.30
C SER A 137 4.57 -17.02 1.00
N TRP A 138 5.31 -16.27 0.23
CA TRP A 138 6.28 -15.29 0.70
C TRP A 138 6.05 -13.97 -0.01
N GLN A 139 5.98 -12.88 0.75
CA GLN A 139 5.86 -11.53 0.25
C GLN A 139 6.91 -10.65 0.91
N HIS A 140 7.51 -9.80 0.12
CA HIS A 140 8.47 -8.79 0.58
C HIS A 140 8.02 -7.43 0.08
N PHE A 141 7.90 -6.49 1.01
CA PHE A 141 7.55 -5.10 0.75
C PHE A 141 8.73 -4.23 1.15
N TYR A 142 9.22 -3.45 0.21
CA TYR A 142 10.28 -2.47 0.43
C TYR A 142 9.79 -1.09 0.00
N TYR A 143 9.99 -0.12 0.85
CA TYR A 143 9.71 1.27 0.57
C TYR A 143 10.88 2.14 1.00
N ARG A 144 11.26 3.09 0.16
CA ARG A 144 12.23 4.13 0.47
C ARG A 144 11.65 5.45 0.04
N ASP A 145 11.55 6.35 0.99
CA ASP A 145 11.13 7.71 0.77
C ASP A 145 12.33 8.64 0.98
N LEU A 146 12.50 9.57 0.06
CA LEU A 146 13.51 10.61 0.15
C LEU A 146 12.85 11.92 -0.30
N SER A 147 12.78 12.86 0.62
CA SER A 147 12.34 14.24 0.34
C SER A 147 13.48 15.19 0.69
N ILE A 148 13.90 15.97 -0.28
CA ILE A 148 14.98 16.97 -0.13
C ILE A 148 14.36 18.35 -0.22
N TYR A 149 14.29 19.03 0.92
CA TYR A 149 13.82 20.42 0.96
C TYR A 149 14.92 21.36 0.53
N LYS A 150 14.58 22.28 -0.39
CA LYS A 150 15.50 23.23 -0.99
C LYS A 150 14.89 24.63 -0.98
N SER A 151 15.73 25.65 -0.83
CA SER A 151 15.32 27.03 -1.06
C SER A 151 15.51 27.41 -2.53
N ASN A 152 14.81 28.43 -2.99
CA ASN A 152 15.07 29.05 -4.30
C ASN A 152 16.13 30.12 -4.23
N VAL A 153 16.82 30.29 -3.10
CA VAL A 153 17.93 31.24 -2.94
C VAL A 153 19.18 30.67 -3.59
N THR A 154 19.70 31.39 -4.55
CA THR A 154 20.91 31.02 -5.30
C THR A 154 22.17 31.72 -4.77
N GLU A 155 22.05 32.55 -3.74
CA GLU A 155 23.18 33.25 -3.12
C GLU A 155 23.45 32.69 -1.74
N ASN A 156 24.74 32.54 -1.39
CA ASN A 156 25.13 32.16 -0.05
C ASN A 156 24.96 33.34 0.91
N LEU A 157 23.88 33.34 1.68
CA LEU A 157 23.54 34.36 2.67
C LEU A 157 24.12 34.06 4.08
N GLY A 158 25.04 33.10 4.18
CA GLY A 158 25.62 32.66 5.44
C GLY A 158 24.96 31.42 6.02
N THR A 159 25.10 31.23 7.32
CA THR A 159 24.56 30.05 8.01
C THR A 159 23.07 30.22 8.37
N LYS A 160 22.25 29.24 8.04
CA LYS A 160 20.86 29.12 8.47
C LYS A 160 20.70 27.85 9.28
N GLU A 161 20.10 27.94 10.46
CA GLU A 161 19.91 26.80 11.35
C GLU A 161 19.10 25.69 10.63
N GLY A 162 19.63 24.48 10.66
CA GLY A 162 19.03 23.31 10.01
C GLY A 162 19.16 23.24 8.49
N TRP A 163 19.91 24.18 7.88
CA TRP A 163 20.13 24.25 6.44
C TRP A 163 21.61 24.44 6.12
N THR A 164 22.07 23.80 5.05
CA THR A 164 23.41 23.97 4.50
C THR A 164 23.32 24.52 3.09
N TYR A 165 24.10 25.55 2.76
CA TYR A 165 24.25 26.00 1.39
C TYR A 165 25.07 24.96 0.61
N ASN A 166 24.51 24.45 -0.48
CA ASN A 166 25.19 23.51 -1.37
C ASN A 166 25.75 24.30 -2.56
N ASP A 167 27.08 24.42 -2.63
CA ASP A 167 27.77 25.14 -3.68
C ASP A 167 27.57 24.52 -5.07
N ASP A 168 27.44 23.18 -5.15
CA ASP A 168 27.21 22.47 -6.42
C ASP A 168 25.81 22.75 -7.00
N GLU A 169 24.81 22.90 -6.14
CA GLU A 169 23.43 23.21 -6.55
C GLU A 169 23.10 24.70 -6.48
N GLY A 170 23.96 25.51 -5.85
CA GLY A 170 23.77 26.94 -5.67
C GLY A 170 22.55 27.30 -4.85
N ARG A 171 22.22 26.54 -3.81
CA ARG A 171 21.02 26.75 -2.96
C ARG A 171 21.14 26.12 -1.59
N TYR A 172 20.29 26.55 -0.64
CA TYR A 172 20.21 25.91 0.65
C TYR A 172 19.45 24.59 0.58
N ILE A 173 19.96 23.58 1.28
CA ILE A 173 19.36 22.26 1.43
C ILE A 173 19.19 21.99 2.92
N GLN A 174 18.04 21.44 3.31
CA GLN A 174 17.78 21.07 4.70
C GLN A 174 18.68 19.91 5.13
N ASN A 175 19.30 20.00 6.33
CA ASN A 175 20.31 19.04 6.79
C ASN A 175 19.77 17.64 7.13
N ASN A 176 18.46 17.47 7.30
CA ASN A 176 17.83 16.20 7.73
C ASN A 176 17.28 15.35 6.57
N ASN A 177 17.86 15.46 5.38
CA ASN A 177 17.42 14.74 4.19
C ASN A 177 18.02 13.34 4.13
N THR A 178 17.67 12.48 5.07
CA THR A 178 18.08 11.10 5.05
C THR A 178 16.99 10.21 4.44
N PRO A 179 17.34 9.28 3.52
CA PRO A 179 16.39 8.28 3.08
C PRO A 179 15.87 7.48 4.28
N SER A 180 14.58 7.29 4.36
CA SER A 180 13.97 6.45 5.38
C SER A 180 13.48 5.14 4.74
N PRO A 181 14.38 4.15 4.55
CA PRO A 181 13.97 2.86 4.04
C PRO A 181 13.27 2.06 5.13
N TRP A 182 12.20 1.39 4.76
CA TRP A 182 11.56 0.40 5.60
C TRP A 182 11.09 -0.78 4.76
N GLU A 183 11.10 -1.93 5.38
CA GLU A 183 10.73 -3.17 4.73
C GLU A 183 9.99 -4.10 5.69
N ASN A 184 9.13 -4.89 5.14
CA ASN A 184 8.47 -5.95 5.88
C ASN A 184 8.29 -7.20 5.02
N TYR A 185 8.17 -8.32 5.71
CA TYR A 185 8.01 -9.65 5.13
C TYR A 185 6.75 -10.30 5.70
N LEU A 186 6.04 -10.98 4.83
CA LEU A 186 4.96 -11.87 5.18
C LEU A 186 5.27 -13.26 4.68
N VAL A 187 5.22 -14.23 5.57
CA VAL A 187 5.39 -15.66 5.27
C VAL A 187 4.16 -16.41 5.71
N SER A 188 3.64 -17.25 4.84
CA SER A 188 2.42 -17.99 5.12
C SER A 188 2.55 -19.46 4.74
N PHE A 189 2.08 -20.35 5.62
CA PHE A 189 1.82 -21.75 5.31
C PHE A 189 0.32 -21.96 5.33
N PHE A 190 -0.20 -22.64 4.34
CA PHE A 190 -1.64 -22.83 4.26
C PHE A 190 -2.01 -24.22 3.75
N GLY A 191 -3.15 -24.69 4.21
CA GLY A 191 -3.80 -25.89 3.72
C GLY A 191 -5.30 -25.67 3.56
N ARG A 192 -5.89 -26.24 2.53
CA ARG A 192 -7.32 -26.20 2.27
C ARG A 192 -7.81 -27.58 1.84
N LEU A 193 -8.93 -27.98 2.39
CA LEU A 193 -9.71 -29.12 1.97
C LEU A 193 -11.07 -28.64 1.47
N ASN A 194 -11.42 -29.02 0.25
CA ASN A 194 -12.79 -28.96 -0.24
C ASN A 194 -13.26 -30.38 -0.49
N TYR A 195 -14.38 -30.74 0.08
CA TYR A 195 -15.00 -32.02 -0.09
C TYR A 195 -16.45 -31.87 -0.49
N ASN A 196 -16.85 -32.52 -1.57
CA ASN A 196 -18.23 -32.52 -2.05
C ASN A 196 -18.71 -33.97 -2.14
N PHE A 197 -19.78 -34.29 -1.40
CA PHE A 197 -20.39 -35.59 -1.39
C PHE A 197 -21.79 -35.53 -2.03
N LYS A 198 -21.97 -36.26 -3.11
CA LYS A 198 -23.23 -36.40 -3.86
C LYS A 198 -23.84 -35.08 -4.30
N GLU A 199 -23.00 -34.03 -4.51
CA GLU A 199 -23.45 -32.66 -4.80
C GLU A 199 -24.44 -32.07 -3.78
N ARG A 200 -24.54 -32.71 -2.60
CA ARG A 200 -25.47 -32.34 -1.51
C ARG A 200 -24.73 -31.72 -0.34
N TYR A 201 -23.66 -32.36 0.09
CA TYR A 201 -22.90 -31.96 1.28
C TYR A 201 -21.53 -31.46 0.87
N LEU A 202 -21.27 -30.21 1.16
CA LEU A 202 -20.00 -29.55 0.85
C LEU A 202 -19.33 -29.15 2.15
N LEU A 203 -18.07 -29.55 2.31
CA LEU A 203 -17.19 -29.12 3.40
C LEU A 203 -16.04 -28.33 2.80
N THR A 204 -15.77 -27.17 3.35
CA THR A 204 -14.52 -26.45 3.14
C THR A 204 -13.85 -26.26 4.48
N ALA A 205 -12.60 -26.67 4.62
CA ALA A 205 -11.77 -26.41 5.78
C ALA A 205 -10.46 -25.75 5.33
N THR A 206 -10.04 -24.72 6.02
CA THR A 206 -8.78 -24.03 5.73
C THR A 206 -8.02 -23.81 7.03
N LEU A 207 -6.73 -24.05 6.99
CA LEU A 207 -5.79 -23.71 8.04
C LEU A 207 -4.69 -22.85 7.43
N ARG A 208 -4.46 -21.67 8.00
CA ARG A 208 -3.41 -20.75 7.56
C ARG A 208 -2.61 -20.29 8.76
N GLN A 209 -1.31 -20.35 8.64
CA GLN A 209 -0.37 -19.81 9.61
C GLN A 209 0.44 -18.69 8.94
N ASP A 210 0.29 -17.48 9.43
CA ASP A 210 0.94 -16.29 8.89
C ASP A 210 1.97 -15.74 9.86
N GLY A 211 3.16 -15.44 9.35
CA GLY A 211 4.25 -14.78 10.07
C GLY A 211 4.55 -13.43 9.45
N SER A 212 4.42 -12.37 10.23
CA SER A 212 4.73 -11.01 9.78
C SER A 212 5.91 -10.41 10.54
N SER A 213 6.85 -9.81 9.82
CA SER A 213 8.01 -9.12 10.42
C SER A 213 7.63 -7.84 11.16
N ARG A 214 6.39 -7.36 11.02
CA ARG A 214 5.87 -6.19 11.75
C ARG A 214 5.71 -6.43 13.24
N PHE A 215 5.68 -7.70 13.65
CA PHE A 215 5.57 -8.10 15.05
C PHE A 215 6.90 -8.56 15.65
N SER A 216 7.00 -8.50 16.97
CA SER A 216 8.13 -9.03 17.72
C SER A 216 8.32 -10.53 17.47
N LYS A 217 9.52 -11.05 17.69
CA LYS A 217 9.85 -12.46 17.46
C LYS A 217 8.89 -13.43 18.18
N SER A 218 8.44 -13.08 19.39
CA SER A 218 7.52 -13.90 20.21
C SER A 218 6.09 -13.94 19.68
N ASN A 219 5.63 -12.89 18.98
CA ASN A 219 4.23 -12.70 18.56
C ASN A 219 4.08 -12.65 17.03
N ARG A 220 5.10 -13.09 16.31
CA ARG A 220 5.18 -12.97 14.85
C ARG A 220 4.19 -13.86 14.11
N TRP A 221 3.84 -15.01 14.69
CA TRP A 221 3.03 -16.03 14.04
C TRP A 221 1.61 -16.06 14.56
N GLY A 222 0.65 -16.01 13.64
CA GLY A 222 -0.78 -16.17 13.89
C GLY A 222 -1.32 -17.40 13.18
N LEU A 223 -2.26 -18.11 13.81
CA LEU A 223 -2.95 -19.27 13.24
C LEU A 223 -4.42 -18.90 12.97
N PHE A 224 -4.88 -19.15 11.76
CA PHE A 224 -6.18 -18.72 11.25
C PHE A 224 -6.94 -19.94 10.69
N PRO A 225 -7.62 -20.74 11.54
CA PRO A 225 -8.48 -21.80 11.10
C PRO A 225 -9.82 -21.27 10.61
N SER A 226 -10.38 -21.94 9.58
CA SER A 226 -11.75 -21.71 9.16
C SER A 226 -12.39 -22.99 8.65
N ALA A 227 -13.70 -23.13 8.84
CA ALA A 227 -14.48 -24.23 8.32
C ALA A 227 -15.87 -23.76 7.89
N ALA A 228 -16.37 -24.30 6.79
CA ALA A 228 -17.70 -24.04 6.28
C ALA A 228 -18.35 -25.34 5.82
N LEU A 229 -19.62 -25.50 6.17
CA LEU A 229 -20.49 -26.58 5.72
C LEU A 229 -21.60 -26.01 4.86
N ALA A 230 -21.92 -26.66 3.76
CA ALA A 230 -23.06 -26.31 2.95
C ALA A 230 -23.88 -27.59 2.65
N TRP A 231 -25.19 -27.44 2.78
CA TRP A 231 -26.16 -28.48 2.44
C TRP A 231 -27.04 -28.00 1.31
N SER A 232 -26.93 -28.67 0.15
CA SER A 232 -27.76 -28.41 -1.02
C SER A 232 -29.08 -29.18 -0.89
N ILE A 233 -30.03 -28.61 -0.18
CA ILE A 233 -31.30 -29.23 0.17
C ILE A 233 -32.10 -29.60 -1.09
N ILE A 234 -32.01 -28.75 -2.13
CA ILE A 234 -32.71 -28.99 -3.41
C ILE A 234 -32.30 -30.32 -4.07
N ASN A 235 -31.07 -30.78 -3.81
CA ASN A 235 -30.55 -32.02 -4.39
C ASN A 235 -30.97 -33.28 -3.60
N GLU A 236 -31.69 -33.10 -2.50
CA GLU A 236 -32.21 -34.25 -1.73
C GLU A 236 -33.39 -34.93 -2.44
N PRO A 237 -33.56 -36.25 -2.28
CA PRO A 237 -34.65 -36.98 -2.92
C PRO A 237 -36.03 -36.48 -2.51
N PHE A 238 -36.22 -36.01 -1.28
CA PHE A 238 -37.50 -35.49 -0.81
C PHE A 238 -37.89 -34.14 -1.44
N MET A 239 -36.96 -33.46 -2.10
CA MET A 239 -37.17 -32.16 -2.78
C MET A 239 -37.49 -32.31 -4.27
N GLU A 240 -37.56 -33.54 -4.79
CA GLU A 240 -37.73 -33.79 -6.23
C GLU A 240 -38.93 -33.03 -6.83
N LYS A 241 -40.07 -33.06 -6.16
CA LYS A 241 -41.29 -32.35 -6.60
C LYS A 241 -41.19 -30.80 -6.50
N ALA A 242 -40.30 -30.32 -5.66
CA ALA A 242 -40.12 -28.89 -5.47
C ALA A 242 -39.19 -28.27 -6.53
N ARG A 243 -38.46 -29.09 -7.31
CA ARG A 243 -37.55 -28.62 -8.34
C ARG A 243 -38.23 -27.89 -9.49
N ASP A 244 -39.51 -28.21 -9.74
CA ASP A 244 -40.30 -27.52 -10.76
C ASP A 244 -40.61 -26.06 -10.40
N ILE A 245 -40.56 -25.73 -9.10
CA ILE A 245 -40.91 -24.40 -8.58
C ILE A 245 -39.64 -23.69 -8.07
N MET A 246 -38.69 -24.44 -7.51
CA MET A 246 -37.49 -23.90 -6.85
C MET A 246 -36.23 -24.46 -7.48
N SER A 247 -35.41 -23.62 -8.08
CA SER A 247 -34.17 -24.02 -8.77
C SER A 247 -32.98 -24.23 -7.83
N ASN A 248 -32.98 -23.60 -6.65
CA ASN A 248 -31.87 -23.72 -5.69
C ASN A 248 -32.37 -23.47 -4.25
N LEU A 249 -32.01 -24.41 -3.35
CA LEU A 249 -32.16 -24.26 -1.92
C LEU A 249 -30.93 -24.81 -1.24
N LYS A 250 -30.11 -23.95 -0.66
CA LYS A 250 -28.84 -24.32 -0.02
C LYS A 250 -28.67 -23.61 1.33
N LEU A 251 -28.45 -24.39 2.38
CA LEU A 251 -28.06 -23.89 3.70
C LEU A 251 -26.53 -23.84 3.79
N ARG A 252 -25.97 -22.78 4.36
CA ARG A 252 -24.54 -22.63 4.59
C ARG A 252 -24.29 -22.13 6.01
N VAL A 253 -23.31 -22.76 6.68
CA VAL A 253 -22.83 -22.34 8.00
C VAL A 253 -21.32 -22.33 7.93
N GLY A 254 -20.69 -21.28 8.45
CA GLY A 254 -19.24 -21.17 8.47
C GLY A 254 -18.76 -20.45 9.72
N TYR A 255 -17.55 -20.80 10.12
CA TYR A 255 -16.80 -20.17 11.20
C TYR A 255 -15.36 -19.98 10.78
N GLY A 256 -14.75 -18.87 11.19
CA GLY A 256 -13.36 -18.62 10.91
C GLY A 256 -12.75 -17.61 11.88
N VAL A 257 -11.46 -17.75 12.09
CA VAL A 257 -10.62 -16.80 12.84
C VAL A 257 -9.87 -15.95 11.84
N THR A 258 -9.93 -14.65 12.01
CA THR A 258 -9.19 -13.68 11.18
C THR A 258 -8.25 -12.85 12.04
N GLY A 259 -7.22 -12.29 11.44
CA GLY A 259 -6.25 -11.42 12.10
C GLY A 259 -5.98 -10.16 11.29
N GLN A 260 -5.46 -9.14 11.97
CA GLN A 260 -5.01 -7.89 11.38
C GLN A 260 -3.50 -7.79 11.55
N GLN A 261 -2.78 -7.54 10.46
CA GLN A 261 -1.32 -7.34 10.47
C GLN A 261 -0.88 -5.96 9.98
N GLU A 262 -1.79 -5.13 9.48
CA GLU A 262 -1.48 -3.78 9.00
C GLU A 262 -1.30 -2.82 10.16
N ILE A 263 -0.13 -2.90 10.79
CA ILE A 263 0.38 -1.94 11.77
C ILE A 263 1.62 -1.27 11.19
N THR A 264 2.03 -0.15 11.77
CA THR A 264 3.27 0.52 11.38
C THR A 264 4.47 -0.41 11.58
N ASP A 265 5.40 -0.41 10.64
CA ASP A 265 6.61 -1.20 10.73
C ASP A 265 7.44 -0.77 11.96
N TYR A 266 8.12 -1.73 12.59
CA TYR A 266 9.00 -1.51 13.75
C TYR A 266 8.34 -0.99 15.03
N LEU A 267 7.00 -0.96 15.14
CA LEU A 267 6.30 -0.53 16.37
C LEU A 267 6.67 -1.34 17.61
N TYR A 268 7.19 -2.55 17.44
CA TYR A 268 7.61 -3.40 18.56
C TYR A 268 8.99 -3.01 19.12
N ILE A 269 9.70 -2.08 18.47
CA ILE A 269 10.98 -1.55 18.95
C ILE A 269 10.68 -0.38 19.87
N THR A 270 11.13 -0.48 21.13
CA THR A 270 11.00 0.61 22.09
C THR A 270 11.89 1.78 21.68
N ASN A 271 11.29 2.90 21.35
CA ASN A 271 12.02 4.15 21.11
C ASN A 271 11.99 4.99 22.40
N TYR A 272 13.15 5.39 22.89
CA TYR A 272 13.28 6.40 23.93
C TYR A 272 13.59 7.73 23.23
N SER A 273 12.71 8.73 23.38
CA SER A 273 13.05 10.12 23.09
C SER A 273 13.68 10.73 24.35
N LEU A 274 14.91 11.18 24.22
CA LEU A 274 15.59 12.00 25.24
C LEU A 274 15.17 13.45 25.10
#